data_283478e63b65cb077e8333cd472690a8
#
_entry.id   283478e63b65cb077e8333cd472690a8
#
_cell.length_a   1.000
_cell.length_b   1.000
_cell.length_c   1.000
_cell.angle_alpha   90.00
_cell.angle_beta   90.00
_cell.angle_gamma   90.00
#
_symmetry.space_group_name_H-M   'P 1'
#
loop_
_entity.id
_entity.type
_entity.pdbx_description
1 polymer ?
#
loop_
_entity_poly.entity_id
_entity_poly.type
_entity_poly.pdbx_seq_one_letter_code
_entity_poly.pdbx_strand_id
1 'polypeptide(L)'
;NPFRGWDGAEHIPATSAKKAANQYRKTRSQLMKLASEPCEDAQTQALEAVAAYTQTFNKMRFIETEERDEIYMALRGILDALPGDTLQKDALIEKFEELRDF
;
A
#
# COMPACT_ATOMS: atom_id res chain seq x y z
N ASN A 1 4.08 11.99 -1.55
CA ASN A 1 4.68 10.65 -1.62
C ASN A 1 5.31 10.27 -0.27
N PRO A 2 4.73 9.31 0.46
CA PRO A 2 5.27 8.89 1.77
C PRO A 2 6.63 8.21 1.69
N PHE A 3 7.09 7.83 0.49
CA PHE A 3 8.39 7.19 0.29
C PHE A 3 9.45 8.17 -0.23
N ARG A 4 9.18 9.46 -0.11
CA ARG A 4 10.11 10.49 -0.55
C ARG A 4 11.49 10.35 0.09
N GLY A 5 11.53 9.98 1.36
CA GLY A 5 12.79 9.80 2.09
C GLY A 5 13.60 8.59 1.64
N TRP A 6 13.02 7.71 0.83
CA TRP A 6 13.74 6.56 0.29
C TRP A 6 14.65 6.95 -0.86
N ASP A 7 14.30 8.00 -1.58
CA ASP A 7 15.11 8.48 -2.69
C ASP A 7 16.37 9.13 -2.14
N GLY A 8 17.53 8.62 -2.53
CA GLY A 8 18.80 9.10 -2.06
C GLY A 8 19.31 8.47 -0.77
N ALA A 9 18.54 7.61 -0.12
CA ALA A 9 19.01 6.87 1.06
C ALA A 9 20.04 5.82 0.64
N GLU A 10 21.15 5.75 1.37
CA GLU A 10 22.28 4.90 1.00
C GLU A 10 21.93 3.42 0.90
N HIS A 11 21.10 2.93 1.81
CA HIS A 11 20.77 1.50 1.88
C HIS A 11 19.58 1.11 1.00
N ILE A 12 18.98 2.05 0.28
CA ILE A 12 17.80 1.80 -0.54
C ILE A 12 18.15 2.04 -2.01
N PRO A 13 18.06 0.99 -2.86
CA PRO A 13 18.29 1.16 -4.28
C PRO A 13 17.31 2.16 -4.90
N ALA A 14 17.80 3.01 -5.81
CA ALA A 14 16.98 4.01 -6.46
C ALA A 14 15.77 3.38 -7.20
N THR A 15 15.96 2.18 -7.78
CA THR A 15 14.89 1.46 -8.45
C THR A 15 13.79 1.03 -7.45
N SER A 16 14.18 0.68 -6.24
CA SER A 16 13.22 0.30 -5.20
C SER A 16 12.43 1.51 -4.71
N ALA A 17 13.08 2.66 -4.54
CA ALA A 17 12.39 3.89 -4.17
C ALA A 17 11.34 4.25 -5.22
N LYS A 18 11.67 4.11 -6.50
CA LYS A 18 10.74 4.35 -7.60
C LYS A 18 9.56 3.37 -7.58
N LYS A 19 9.85 2.09 -7.37
CA LYS A 19 8.80 1.05 -7.30
C LYS A 19 7.85 1.31 -6.14
N ALA A 20 8.39 1.73 -4.99
CA ALA A 20 7.58 2.06 -3.81
C ALA A 20 6.62 3.21 -4.12
N ALA A 21 7.13 4.29 -4.70
CA ALA A 21 6.33 5.47 -5.04
C ALA A 21 5.25 5.13 -6.08
N ASN A 22 5.62 4.36 -7.10
CA ASN A 22 4.69 3.97 -8.16
C ASN A 22 3.59 3.06 -7.62
N GLN A 23 3.95 2.08 -6.79
CA GLN A 23 2.97 1.18 -6.19
C GLN A 23 2.04 1.92 -5.25
N TYR A 24 2.56 2.86 -4.47
CA TYR A 24 1.74 3.68 -3.60
C TYR A 24 0.68 4.45 -4.41
N ARG A 25 1.10 5.13 -5.47
CA ARG A 25 0.18 5.91 -6.31
C ARG A 25 -0.87 5.03 -6.97
N LYS A 26 -0.46 3.87 -7.48
CA LYS A 26 -1.37 2.93 -8.12
C LYS A 26 -2.41 2.42 -7.13
N THR A 27 -1.97 1.98 -5.95
CA THR A 27 -2.87 1.45 -4.91
C THR A 27 -3.83 2.53 -4.45
N ARG A 28 -3.33 3.74 -4.20
CA ARG A 28 -4.17 4.87 -3.79
C ARG A 28 -5.26 5.16 -4.83
N SER A 29 -4.86 5.21 -6.10
CA SER A 29 -5.79 5.48 -7.19
C SER A 29 -6.87 4.40 -7.32
N GLN A 30 -6.48 3.13 -7.22
CA GLN A 30 -7.41 2.00 -7.30
C GLN A 30 -8.41 2.02 -6.14
N LEU A 31 -7.92 2.18 -4.92
CA LEU A 31 -8.78 2.18 -3.73
C LEU A 31 -9.71 3.39 -3.71
N MET A 32 -9.20 4.55 -4.11
CA MET A 32 -10.01 5.77 -4.16
C MET A 32 -11.16 5.62 -5.14
N LYS A 33 -10.89 5.04 -6.31
CA LYS A 33 -11.92 4.80 -7.31
C LYS A 33 -12.96 3.82 -6.80
N LEU A 34 -12.53 2.71 -6.19
CA LEU A 34 -13.45 1.71 -5.65
C LEU A 34 -14.33 2.26 -4.53
N ALA A 35 -13.78 3.15 -3.72
CA ALA A 35 -14.55 3.79 -2.63
C ALA A 35 -15.54 4.82 -3.16
N SER A 36 -15.16 5.55 -4.23
CA SER A 36 -15.99 6.62 -4.80
C SER A 36 -17.04 6.12 -5.76
N GLU A 37 -16.74 5.03 -6.49
CA GLU A 37 -17.64 4.45 -7.49
C GLU A 37 -17.81 2.96 -7.17
N PRO A 38 -18.54 2.63 -6.09
CA PRO A 38 -18.66 1.23 -5.66
C PRO A 38 -19.33 0.34 -6.70
N CYS A 39 -18.82 -0.88 -6.83
CA CYS A 39 -19.40 -1.90 -7.67
C CYS A 39 -19.60 -3.17 -6.83
N GLU A 40 -20.26 -4.18 -7.39
CA GLU A 40 -20.60 -5.39 -6.67
C GLU A 40 -19.40 -6.09 -6.04
N ASP A 41 -18.27 -6.13 -6.75
CA ASP A 41 -17.05 -6.78 -6.28
C ASP A 41 -15.98 -5.81 -5.79
N ALA A 42 -16.39 -4.62 -5.34
CA ALA A 42 -15.45 -3.58 -4.90
C ALA A 42 -14.52 -4.06 -3.80
N GLN A 43 -15.05 -4.77 -2.79
CA GLN A 43 -14.22 -5.26 -1.69
C GLN A 43 -13.20 -6.29 -2.18
N THR A 44 -13.60 -7.17 -3.08
CA THR A 44 -12.68 -8.16 -3.66
C THR A 44 -11.56 -7.48 -4.43
N GLN A 45 -11.89 -6.49 -5.24
CA GLN A 45 -10.88 -5.73 -5.98
C GLN A 45 -9.97 -4.93 -5.06
N ALA A 46 -10.52 -4.41 -3.96
CA ALA A 46 -9.72 -3.68 -2.97
C ALA A 46 -8.71 -4.61 -2.30
N LEU A 47 -9.14 -5.84 -1.96
CA LEU A 47 -8.24 -6.84 -1.39
C LEU A 47 -7.11 -7.19 -2.35
N GLU A 48 -7.42 -7.30 -3.64
CA GLU A 48 -6.40 -7.55 -4.66
C GLU A 48 -5.40 -6.39 -4.78
N ALA A 49 -5.89 -5.16 -4.68
CA ALA A 49 -5.03 -3.98 -4.72
C ALA A 49 -4.06 -3.97 -3.52
N VAL A 50 -4.57 -4.28 -2.34
CA VAL A 50 -3.73 -4.36 -1.13
C VAL A 50 -2.74 -5.51 -1.23
N ALA A 51 -3.15 -6.65 -1.80
CA ALA A 51 -2.25 -7.78 -2.01
C ALA A 51 -1.08 -7.38 -2.93
N ALA A 52 -1.36 -6.69 -4.03
CA ALA A 52 -0.33 -6.23 -4.95
C ALA A 52 0.63 -5.25 -4.26
N TYR A 53 0.11 -4.33 -3.46
CA TYR A 53 0.91 -3.40 -2.66
C TYR A 53 1.86 -4.17 -1.74
N THR A 54 1.32 -5.08 -0.96
CA THR A 54 2.11 -5.86 0.00
C THR A 54 3.20 -6.68 -0.69
N GLN A 55 2.85 -7.35 -1.78
CA GLN A 55 3.79 -8.20 -2.50
C GLN A 55 4.91 -7.42 -3.17
N THR A 56 4.66 -6.18 -3.57
CA THR A 56 5.71 -5.32 -4.10
C THR A 56 6.82 -5.13 -3.06
N PHE A 57 6.44 -4.88 -1.80
CA PHE A 57 7.40 -4.69 -0.72
C PHE A 57 8.02 -6.02 -0.25
N ASN A 58 7.29 -7.12 -0.35
CA ASN A 58 7.83 -8.44 -0.01
C ASN A 58 9.07 -8.81 -0.82
N LYS A 59 9.20 -8.25 -2.01
CA LYS A 59 10.35 -8.52 -2.89
C LYS A 59 11.57 -7.68 -2.58
N MET A 60 11.45 -6.72 -1.69
CA MET A 60 12.53 -5.83 -1.30
C MET A 60 13.27 -6.42 -0.10
N ARG A 61 14.62 -6.34 -0.14
CA ARG A 61 15.47 -7.05 0.83
C ARG A 61 16.00 -6.19 1.95
N PHE A 62 15.84 -4.87 1.85
CA PHE A 62 16.41 -3.92 2.80
C PHE A 62 15.43 -3.50 3.89
N ILE A 63 14.21 -4.05 3.90
CA ILE A 63 13.15 -3.57 4.79
C ILE A 63 13.44 -3.98 6.23
N GLU A 64 13.58 -2.98 7.09
CA GLU A 64 13.75 -3.16 8.52
C GLU A 64 12.62 -2.40 9.23
N THR A 65 12.75 -2.18 10.53
CA THR A 65 11.67 -1.62 11.35
C THR A 65 11.15 -0.28 10.82
N GLU A 66 12.05 0.62 10.47
CA GLU A 66 11.67 1.96 10.01
C GLU A 66 10.91 1.89 8.68
N GLU A 67 11.45 1.14 7.71
CA GLU A 67 10.79 0.99 6.41
C GLU A 67 9.45 0.27 6.54
N ARG A 68 9.37 -0.73 7.39
CA ARG A 68 8.13 -1.47 7.64
C ARG A 68 7.05 -0.53 8.17
N ASP A 69 7.39 0.33 9.12
CA ASP A 69 6.47 1.30 9.67
C ASP A 69 5.99 2.29 8.60
N GLU A 70 6.90 2.74 7.74
CA GLU A 70 6.56 3.65 6.65
C GLU A 70 5.61 3.00 5.64
N ILE A 71 5.85 1.72 5.31
CA ILE A 71 4.98 0.97 4.40
C ILE A 71 3.57 0.84 4.99
N TYR A 72 3.48 0.48 6.26
CA TYR A 72 2.20 0.37 6.95
C TYR A 72 1.48 1.73 7.01
N MET A 73 2.19 2.77 7.42
CA MET A 73 1.60 4.10 7.58
C MET A 73 1.12 4.68 6.25
N ALA A 74 1.83 4.38 5.17
CA ALA A 74 1.41 4.82 3.84
C ALA A 74 0.07 4.18 3.44
N LEU A 75 -0.07 2.88 3.67
CA LEU A 75 -1.32 2.18 3.40
C LEU A 75 -2.43 2.71 4.31
N ARG A 76 -2.14 2.88 5.60
CA ARG A 76 -3.11 3.40 6.56
C ARG A 76 -3.60 4.79 6.16
N GLY A 77 -2.69 5.64 5.69
CA GLY A 77 -3.04 6.97 5.21
C GLY A 77 -3.99 6.93 4.02
N ILE A 78 -3.78 5.98 3.10
CA ILE A 78 -4.71 5.79 1.97
C ILE A 78 -6.10 5.43 2.51
N LEU A 79 -6.16 4.42 3.38
CA LEU A 79 -7.43 3.93 3.90
C LEU A 79 -8.18 5.00 4.69
N ASP A 80 -7.46 5.78 5.49
CA ASP A 80 -8.07 6.85 6.29
C ASP A 80 -8.65 7.97 5.42
N ALA A 81 -8.12 8.14 4.21
CA ALA A 81 -8.59 9.17 3.28
C ALA A 81 -9.73 8.71 2.38
N LEU A 82 -10.09 7.44 2.39
CA LEU A 82 -11.15 6.93 1.52
C LEU A 82 -12.53 7.46 1.94
N PRO A 83 -13.36 7.89 0.96
CA PRO A 83 -14.70 8.37 1.28
C PRO A 83 -15.64 7.22 1.62
N GLY A 84 -16.65 7.51 2.43
CA GLY A 84 -17.70 6.56 2.77
C GLY A 84 -17.23 5.37 3.58
N ASP A 85 -18.05 4.34 3.62
CA ASP A 85 -17.77 3.11 4.36
C ASP A 85 -18.07 1.85 3.53
N THR A 86 -18.04 2.00 2.21
CA THR A 86 -18.28 0.89 1.27
C THR A 86 -17.22 -0.20 1.41
N LEU A 87 -15.96 0.23 1.52
CA LEU A 87 -14.84 -0.70 1.69
C LEU A 87 -14.60 -0.96 3.16
N GLN A 88 -14.43 -2.24 3.51
CA GLN A 88 -14.15 -2.63 4.89
C GLN A 88 -12.65 -2.51 5.14
N LYS A 89 -12.25 -1.39 5.75
CA LYS A 89 -10.85 -1.02 5.94
C LYS A 89 -10.09 -1.99 6.82
N ASP A 90 -10.75 -2.52 7.87
CA ASP A 90 -10.10 -3.49 8.77
C ASP A 90 -9.70 -4.76 8.02
N ALA A 91 -10.56 -5.23 7.10
CA ALA A 91 -10.24 -6.41 6.30
C ALA A 91 -9.06 -6.15 5.36
N LEU A 92 -8.92 -4.92 4.88
CA LEU A 92 -7.79 -4.54 4.02
C LEU A 92 -6.48 -4.54 4.81
N ILE A 93 -6.50 -4.04 6.04
CA ILE A 93 -5.33 -4.10 6.92
C ILE A 93 -4.99 -5.54 7.28
N GLU A 94 -5.99 -6.37 7.57
CA GLU A 94 -5.77 -7.80 7.83
C GLU A 94 -5.09 -8.49 6.66
N LYS A 95 -5.49 -8.15 5.43
CA LYS A 95 -4.88 -8.72 4.24
C LYS A 95 -3.42 -8.35 4.13
N PHE A 96 -3.09 -7.10 4.42
CA PHE A 96 -1.71 -6.64 4.46
C PHE A 96 -0.90 -7.43 5.50
N GLU A 97 -1.42 -7.56 6.72
CA GLU A 97 -0.73 -8.29 7.80
C GLU A 97 -0.57 -9.77 7.47
N GLU A 98 -1.57 -10.36 6.81
CA GLU A 98 -1.53 -11.76 6.41
C GLU A 98 -0.45 -12.03 5.38
N LEU A 99 -0.29 -11.13 4.41
CA LEU A 99 0.60 -11.35 3.27
C LEU A 99 2.01 -10.81 3.46
N ARG A 100 2.23 -9.88 4.38
CA ARG A 100 3.55 -9.27 4.51
C ARG A 100 4.60 -10.25 5.01
N ASP A 101 5.78 -10.15 4.41
CA ASP A 101 6.90 -11.05 4.64
C ASP A 101 8.09 -10.31 5.27
N PHE A 102 7.84 -9.15 5.76
CA PHE A 102 8.89 -8.28 6.32
C PHE A 102 8.54 -7.81 7.73
#